data_f3d78cf9a80fbdb18ff0742c5b084a1e
#
_entry.id   f3d78cf9a80fbdb18ff0742c5b084a1e
#
_cell.length_a   1.000
_cell.length_b   1.000
_cell.length_c   1.000
_cell.angle_alpha   90.00
_cell.angle_beta   90.00
_cell.angle_gamma   90.00
#
_symmetry.space_group_name_H-M   'P 1'
#
loop_
_entity.id
_entity.type
_entity.pdbx_description
1 polymer ?
#
loop_
_entity_poly.entity_id
_entity_poly.type
_entity_poly.pdbx_seq_one_letter_code
_entity_poly.pdbx_strand_id
1 'polypeptide(L)'
;MASVCTSHQIGPNQTASTETVISWHFVNLKLNKAIQDKGRYYNNWFKAADAVAAYVAANAHQLFSESKRWKQTWYDSSLPWWFLERTFLNISTLATTTAHRFESGRFYAWEGVGCCEGTCMHVWQYAHAMGRIFPSIERDTRERVDLGLSLQPDGMIWYRGEVVKGPAIDGQAGTILRIYREHQMSVDDGFLKKNWNKIKLASQWVINQDRNKDGMEDTPIENTLDAVWDGEIAWLVGLCIAAVKAAEQMAIEMKDVAFAKTCADYVALGSKNMDEKLFNGEYFIHRPDEIKGRQKLGSYNTCHIDQVYGQSWAHQVGLGRINDKEKTLSALRALWKYNFTPDVGPYIKERPGGRPYALPGEGGLVMNTNPKNEAKPYGEKITWQLGYFHECMSGFEHQVAAHMMAEGMLDESLVLTRMIHDRYHAGKRNPFNEIECSDHYARAMASYGTFITACGFEYHGPKGYMRFAPKMGADNFKAPFTAASGWGSYSQKFDKQHLDAKLTVAYGSVALQEFSLQYANKVTRPVVKLEGKIIPSTFKQEGDNCTISFKNPIAVLTNQTLHITI
;
A
#
# COMPACT_ATOMS: atom_id res chain seq x y z
N MET A 1 -10.70 9.58 -42.69
CA MET A 1 -11.11 8.29 -42.12
C MET A 1 -10.29 7.22 -42.82
N ALA A 2 -9.58 6.38 -42.12
CA ALA A 2 -8.80 5.29 -42.70
C ALA A 2 -9.38 3.96 -42.24
N SER A 3 -9.43 2.97 -43.09
CA SER A 3 -9.88 1.61 -42.76
C SER A 3 -8.87 0.59 -43.32
N VAL A 4 -8.69 -0.50 -42.57
CA VAL A 4 -7.92 -1.66 -43.01
C VAL A 4 -8.89 -2.83 -43.14
N CYS A 5 -8.87 -3.51 -44.27
CA CYS A 5 -9.72 -4.68 -44.52
C CYS A 5 -8.84 -5.88 -44.84
N THR A 6 -9.11 -7.01 -44.21
CA THR A 6 -8.56 -8.33 -44.54
C THR A 6 -9.68 -9.21 -45.09
N SER A 7 -9.44 -9.95 -46.14
CA SER A 7 -10.38 -10.91 -46.70
C SER A 7 -9.77 -12.33 -46.70
N HIS A 8 -10.60 -13.32 -46.39
CA HIS A 8 -10.22 -14.73 -46.43
C HIS A 8 -11.18 -15.51 -47.33
N GLN A 9 -10.65 -16.35 -48.17
CA GLN A 9 -11.44 -17.40 -48.82
C GLN A 9 -11.41 -18.64 -47.92
N ILE A 10 -12.58 -19.02 -47.41
CA ILE A 10 -12.71 -20.13 -46.45
C ILE A 10 -13.48 -21.25 -47.15
N GLY A 11 -12.85 -22.43 -47.28
CA GLY A 11 -13.48 -23.66 -47.80
C GLY A 11 -14.39 -24.31 -46.75
N PRO A 12 -15.17 -25.34 -47.12
CA PRO A 12 -16.01 -26.09 -46.19
C PRO A 12 -15.21 -26.66 -45.02
N ASN A 13 -15.71 -26.47 -43.78
CA ASN A 13 -15.06 -26.91 -42.53
C ASN A 13 -13.70 -26.28 -42.24
N GLN A 14 -13.34 -25.17 -42.88
CA GLN A 14 -12.13 -24.40 -42.57
C GLN A 14 -12.46 -23.17 -41.73
N THR A 15 -11.50 -22.77 -40.92
CA THR A 15 -11.54 -21.54 -40.10
C THR A 15 -10.35 -20.67 -40.49
N ALA A 16 -10.58 -19.39 -40.67
CA ALA A 16 -9.51 -18.39 -40.81
C ALA A 16 -9.57 -17.44 -39.62
N SER A 17 -8.41 -17.01 -39.13
CA SER A 17 -8.28 -15.97 -38.10
C SER A 17 -7.39 -14.83 -38.60
N THR A 18 -7.71 -13.62 -38.19
CA THR A 18 -6.89 -12.44 -38.45
C THR A 18 -6.51 -11.81 -37.13
N GLU A 19 -5.23 -11.58 -36.93
CA GLU A 19 -4.71 -10.80 -35.81
C GLU A 19 -4.42 -9.38 -36.29
N THR A 20 -4.86 -8.39 -35.52
CA THR A 20 -4.64 -6.98 -35.82
C THR A 20 -3.93 -6.31 -34.67
N VAL A 21 -2.84 -5.61 -34.97
CA VAL A 21 -2.12 -4.78 -34.00
C VAL A 21 -2.56 -3.33 -34.17
N ILE A 22 -3.10 -2.74 -33.09
CA ILE A 22 -3.39 -1.32 -33.01
C ILE A 22 -2.28 -0.68 -32.18
N SER A 23 -1.57 0.27 -32.77
CA SER A 23 -0.48 0.98 -32.10
C SER A 23 -0.65 2.49 -32.19
N TRP A 24 -0.14 3.19 -31.20
CA TRP A 24 -0.06 4.65 -31.16
C TRP A 24 1.27 5.09 -30.55
N HIS A 25 1.67 6.31 -30.85
CA HIS A 25 2.92 6.87 -30.38
C HIS A 25 2.77 8.37 -30.09
N PHE A 26 2.68 8.73 -28.83
CA PHE A 26 2.49 10.10 -28.35
C PHE A 26 3.74 10.59 -27.62
N VAL A 27 4.66 11.19 -28.35
CA VAL A 27 6.00 11.58 -27.85
C VAL A 27 5.99 12.86 -27.03
N ASN A 28 5.09 13.78 -27.33
CA ASN A 28 5.11 15.16 -26.85
C ASN A 28 4.48 15.29 -25.46
N LEU A 29 5.10 14.69 -24.45
CA LEU A 29 4.72 14.92 -23.07
C LEU A 29 5.47 16.14 -22.54
N LYS A 30 4.74 17.20 -22.24
CA LYS A 30 5.22 18.40 -21.56
C LYS A 30 4.16 18.82 -20.57
N LEU A 31 4.51 18.85 -19.30
CA LEU A 31 3.62 19.18 -18.20
C LEU A 31 3.82 20.64 -17.74
N ASN A 32 3.57 20.91 -16.47
CA ASN A 32 3.76 22.20 -15.82
C ASN A 32 5.16 22.79 -16.09
N LYS A 33 5.27 24.12 -16.14
CA LYS A 33 6.54 24.85 -16.35
C LYS A 33 7.61 24.52 -15.30
N ALA A 34 7.23 24.14 -14.09
CA ALA A 34 8.16 23.72 -13.05
C ALA A 34 8.89 22.42 -13.41
N ILE A 35 8.29 21.56 -14.26
CA ILE A 35 8.81 20.25 -14.60
C ILE A 35 9.72 20.38 -15.83
N GLN A 36 11.00 20.05 -15.68
CA GLN A 36 11.98 20.10 -16.75
C GLN A 36 11.98 18.84 -17.63
N ASP A 37 11.52 17.71 -17.07
CA ASP A 37 11.41 16.45 -17.79
C ASP A 37 10.39 16.53 -18.94
N LYS A 38 10.69 15.85 -20.05
CA LYS A 38 9.88 15.85 -21.29
C LYS A 38 9.84 14.46 -21.89
N GLY A 39 8.96 14.30 -22.89
CA GLY A 39 8.84 13.06 -23.65
C GLY A 39 8.31 11.90 -22.80
N ARG A 40 8.05 10.79 -23.43
CA ARG A 40 7.60 9.57 -22.78
C ARG A 40 8.68 8.51 -22.77
N TYR A 41 8.73 7.69 -21.73
CA TYR A 41 9.78 6.69 -21.52
C TYR A 41 9.96 5.72 -22.69
N TYR A 42 8.87 5.34 -23.38
CA TYR A 42 8.94 4.43 -24.52
C TYR A 42 9.63 5.04 -25.76
N ASN A 43 9.86 6.37 -25.80
CA ASN A 43 10.65 7.02 -26.87
C ASN A 43 12.10 6.51 -26.91
N ASN A 44 12.59 5.94 -25.80
CA ASN A 44 13.92 5.34 -25.75
C ASN A 44 14.04 4.15 -26.72
N TRP A 45 12.92 3.46 -27.02
CA TRP A 45 12.92 2.27 -27.88
C TRP A 45 12.20 2.47 -29.21
N PHE A 46 11.13 3.25 -29.22
CA PHE A 46 10.27 3.40 -30.39
C PHE A 46 10.28 4.86 -30.88
N LYS A 47 10.45 5.06 -32.18
CA LYS A 47 10.47 6.40 -32.79
C LYS A 47 9.16 6.77 -33.46
N ALA A 48 8.29 5.79 -33.73
CA ALA A 48 6.99 5.98 -34.37
C ALA A 48 6.04 4.82 -34.04
N ALA A 49 4.76 4.97 -34.38
CA ALA A 49 3.73 3.96 -34.10
C ALA A 49 3.94 2.67 -34.93
N ASP A 50 4.46 2.76 -36.12
CA ASP A 50 4.82 1.61 -36.96
C ASP A 50 5.96 0.77 -36.36
N ALA A 51 6.93 1.41 -35.70
CA ALA A 51 7.97 0.70 -34.97
C ALA A 51 7.40 -0.10 -33.77
N VAL A 52 6.40 0.45 -33.08
CA VAL A 52 5.66 -0.28 -32.02
C VAL A 52 4.92 -1.46 -32.63
N ALA A 53 4.20 -1.26 -33.75
CA ALA A 53 3.46 -2.33 -34.44
C ALA A 53 4.40 -3.46 -34.89
N ALA A 54 5.52 -3.11 -35.52
CA ALA A 54 6.53 -4.08 -35.97
C ALA A 54 7.12 -4.89 -34.78
N TYR A 55 7.43 -4.23 -33.67
CA TYR A 55 7.90 -4.92 -32.46
C TYR A 55 6.85 -5.90 -31.90
N VAL A 56 5.60 -5.48 -31.79
CA VAL A 56 4.51 -6.33 -31.28
C VAL A 56 4.30 -7.51 -32.23
N ALA A 57 4.27 -7.29 -33.55
CA ALA A 57 4.10 -8.36 -34.54
C ALA A 57 5.24 -9.40 -34.46
N ALA A 58 6.49 -8.94 -34.32
CA ALA A 58 7.65 -9.83 -34.21
C ALA A 58 7.69 -10.61 -32.90
N ASN A 59 7.11 -10.09 -31.81
CA ASN A 59 7.17 -10.68 -30.47
C ASN A 59 5.79 -11.14 -29.94
N ALA A 60 4.76 -11.18 -30.77
CA ALA A 60 3.37 -11.40 -30.36
C ALA A 60 3.19 -12.65 -29.49
N HIS A 61 3.78 -13.78 -29.89
CA HIS A 61 3.69 -15.03 -29.15
C HIS A 61 4.29 -14.92 -27.73
N GLN A 62 5.46 -14.32 -27.58
CA GLN A 62 6.10 -14.12 -26.29
C GLN A 62 5.28 -13.18 -25.41
N LEU A 63 4.92 -12.00 -25.90
CA LEU A 63 4.13 -11.00 -25.18
C LEU A 63 2.79 -11.56 -24.70
N PHE A 64 2.11 -12.32 -25.56
CA PHE A 64 0.86 -12.96 -25.24
C PHE A 64 1.04 -14.06 -24.18
N SER A 65 2.05 -14.94 -24.33
CA SER A 65 2.29 -16.04 -23.39
C SER A 65 2.69 -15.54 -21.99
N GLU A 66 3.49 -14.47 -21.91
CA GLU A 66 3.88 -13.84 -20.64
C GLU A 66 2.71 -13.15 -19.97
N SER A 67 1.90 -12.40 -20.71
CA SER A 67 0.68 -11.77 -20.21
C SER A 67 -0.34 -12.81 -19.72
N LYS A 68 -0.49 -13.91 -20.46
CA LYS A 68 -1.35 -15.03 -20.08
C LYS A 68 -0.86 -15.70 -18.81
N ARG A 69 0.47 -15.92 -18.68
CA ARG A 69 1.09 -16.49 -17.48
C ARG A 69 0.83 -15.61 -16.26
N TRP A 70 1.03 -14.29 -16.38
CA TRP A 70 0.69 -13.34 -15.33
C TRP A 70 -0.77 -13.45 -14.91
N LYS A 71 -1.69 -13.33 -15.86
CA LYS A 71 -3.13 -13.47 -15.60
C LYS A 71 -3.48 -14.79 -14.94
N GLN A 72 -2.96 -15.91 -15.45
CA GLN A 72 -3.23 -17.24 -14.88
C GLN A 72 -2.73 -17.38 -13.46
N THR A 73 -1.55 -16.83 -13.13
CA THR A 73 -1.01 -16.85 -11.76
C THR A 73 -1.93 -16.12 -10.78
N TRP A 74 -2.58 -15.03 -11.20
CA TRP A 74 -3.55 -14.31 -10.36
C TRP A 74 -4.86 -15.06 -10.17
N TYR A 75 -5.41 -15.63 -11.22
CA TYR A 75 -6.69 -16.35 -11.14
C TYR A 75 -6.58 -17.81 -10.67
N ASP A 76 -5.37 -18.38 -10.66
CA ASP A 76 -5.09 -19.67 -10.03
C ASP A 76 -4.90 -19.50 -8.52
N SER A 77 -5.98 -19.09 -7.87
CA SER A 77 -6.05 -18.72 -6.46
C SER A 77 -7.26 -19.33 -5.79
N SER A 78 -7.18 -19.60 -4.49
CA SER A 78 -8.31 -20.01 -3.66
C SER A 78 -9.12 -18.81 -3.14
N LEU A 79 -8.61 -17.59 -3.30
CA LEU A 79 -9.33 -16.37 -2.94
C LEU A 79 -10.49 -16.12 -3.91
N PRO A 80 -11.65 -15.61 -3.44
CA PRO A 80 -12.78 -15.31 -4.32
C PRO A 80 -12.40 -14.31 -5.41
N TRP A 81 -12.88 -14.53 -6.64
CA TRP A 81 -12.53 -13.66 -7.77
C TRP A 81 -12.93 -12.21 -7.56
N TRP A 82 -14.09 -11.93 -6.97
CA TRP A 82 -14.51 -10.58 -6.64
C TRP A 82 -13.52 -9.87 -5.70
N PHE A 83 -12.93 -10.62 -4.75
CA PHE A 83 -11.92 -10.10 -3.83
C PHE A 83 -10.60 -9.82 -4.55
N LEU A 84 -10.13 -10.77 -5.37
CA LEU A 84 -8.94 -10.58 -6.21
C LEU A 84 -9.10 -9.38 -7.13
N GLU A 85 -10.23 -9.26 -7.81
CA GLU A 85 -10.52 -8.14 -8.69
C GLU A 85 -10.49 -6.82 -7.92
N ARG A 86 -11.24 -6.70 -6.82
CA ARG A 86 -11.30 -5.44 -6.08
C ARG A 86 -9.95 -5.03 -5.50
N THR A 87 -9.17 -5.97 -5.00
CA THR A 87 -7.87 -5.68 -4.39
C THR A 87 -6.76 -5.43 -5.40
N PHE A 88 -6.94 -5.81 -6.67
CA PHE A 88 -5.91 -5.69 -7.71
C PHE A 88 -6.25 -4.68 -8.82
N LEU A 89 -7.50 -4.54 -9.24
CA LEU A 89 -7.86 -3.74 -10.43
C LEU A 89 -7.44 -2.26 -10.34
N ASN A 90 -7.34 -1.72 -9.14
CA ASN A 90 -6.93 -0.32 -8.92
C ASN A 90 -5.51 0.00 -9.40
N ILE A 91 -4.67 -1.01 -9.68
CA ILE A 91 -3.38 -0.82 -10.32
C ILE A 91 -3.50 -0.22 -11.73
N SER A 92 -4.66 -0.36 -12.36
CA SER A 92 -4.97 0.23 -13.66
C SER A 92 -4.85 1.76 -13.67
N THR A 93 -4.89 2.41 -12.50
CA THR A 93 -4.57 3.84 -12.33
C THR A 93 -3.22 4.19 -12.96
N LEU A 94 -2.23 3.29 -12.90
CA LEU A 94 -0.91 3.49 -13.50
C LEU A 94 -0.94 3.46 -15.04
N ALA A 95 -2.00 2.93 -15.65
CA ALA A 95 -2.20 2.89 -17.10
C ALA A 95 -3.08 4.04 -17.63
N THR A 96 -3.40 5.02 -16.78
CA THR A 96 -4.21 6.20 -17.12
C THR A 96 -3.36 7.47 -17.14
N THR A 97 -3.98 8.62 -17.42
CA THR A 97 -3.30 9.92 -17.37
C THR A 97 -3.05 10.42 -15.94
N THR A 98 -3.47 9.68 -14.91
CA THR A 98 -3.03 9.93 -13.53
C THR A 98 -1.51 9.73 -13.39
N ALA A 99 -0.90 8.84 -14.18
CA ALA A 99 0.52 8.52 -14.09
C ALA A 99 1.25 8.67 -15.42
N HIS A 100 2.48 9.18 -15.35
CA HIS A 100 3.38 9.34 -16.49
C HIS A 100 4.77 8.85 -16.13
N ARG A 101 5.48 8.37 -17.14
CA ARG A 101 6.91 8.13 -17.05
C ARG A 101 7.61 8.89 -18.14
N PHE A 102 8.50 9.82 -17.76
CA PHE A 102 9.25 10.65 -18.69
C PHE A 102 10.36 9.86 -19.41
N GLU A 103 10.86 10.41 -20.50
CA GLU A 103 11.98 9.85 -21.27
C GLU A 103 13.23 9.66 -20.41
N SER A 104 13.46 10.55 -19.43
CA SER A 104 14.49 10.42 -18.40
C SER A 104 14.35 9.20 -17.47
N GLY A 105 13.22 8.48 -17.53
CA GLY A 105 12.85 7.40 -16.62
C GLY A 105 12.08 7.84 -15.39
N ARG A 106 12.01 9.14 -15.10
CA ARG A 106 11.30 9.68 -13.94
C ARG A 106 9.81 9.33 -14.00
N PHE A 107 9.29 8.76 -12.92
CA PHE A 107 7.86 8.62 -12.67
C PHE A 107 7.29 9.93 -12.12
N TYR A 108 6.16 10.36 -12.63
CA TYR A 108 5.43 11.55 -12.22
C TYR A 108 3.93 11.30 -12.28
N ALA A 109 3.21 11.72 -11.25
CA ALA A 109 1.79 11.44 -11.18
C ALA A 109 0.98 12.60 -10.60
N TRP A 110 -0.31 12.54 -10.87
CA TRP A 110 -1.37 13.25 -10.17
C TRP A 110 -1.92 12.37 -9.05
N GLU A 111 -2.82 12.90 -8.26
CA GLU A 111 -3.62 12.12 -7.32
C GLU A 111 -4.72 11.35 -8.05
N GLY A 112 -5.34 11.97 -9.04
CA GLY A 112 -6.27 11.41 -10.00
C GLY A 112 -6.16 12.16 -11.34
N VAL A 113 -6.95 11.79 -12.34
CA VAL A 113 -6.89 12.41 -13.67
C VAL A 113 -7.15 13.92 -13.58
N GLY A 114 -6.12 14.70 -13.91
CA GLY A 114 -6.19 16.17 -13.91
C GLY A 114 -6.34 16.83 -12.54
N CYS A 115 -6.21 16.08 -11.45
CA CYS A 115 -6.33 16.58 -10.09
C CYS A 115 -5.01 16.44 -9.33
N CYS A 116 -4.52 17.56 -8.79
CA CYS A 116 -3.45 17.61 -7.79
C CYS A 116 -2.15 16.93 -8.23
N GLU A 117 -1.38 17.63 -9.07
CA GLU A 117 -0.11 17.17 -9.63
C GLU A 117 1.04 17.07 -8.60
N GLY A 118 2.14 16.44 -8.97
CA GLY A 118 3.41 16.45 -8.23
C GLY A 118 3.69 15.19 -7.43
N THR A 119 3.06 14.07 -7.73
CA THR A 119 3.25 12.76 -7.03
C THR A 119 3.08 12.92 -5.53
N CYS A 120 1.97 13.50 -5.13
CA CYS A 120 1.67 13.93 -3.76
C CYS A 120 1.94 12.85 -2.71
N MET A 121 2.87 13.10 -1.80
CA MET A 121 3.33 12.13 -0.81
C MET A 121 2.23 11.65 0.12
N HIS A 122 1.35 12.55 0.57
CA HIS A 122 0.29 12.24 1.53
C HIS A 122 -0.89 11.46 0.91
N VAL A 123 -0.95 11.35 -0.42
CA VAL A 123 -1.89 10.47 -1.13
C VAL A 123 -1.20 9.16 -1.56
N TRP A 124 -0.03 9.26 -2.19
CA TRP A 124 0.68 8.10 -2.72
C TRP A 124 1.22 7.16 -1.64
N GLN A 125 1.30 7.58 -0.37
CA GLN A 125 1.64 6.67 0.72
C GLN A 125 0.62 5.54 0.92
N TYR A 126 -0.64 5.76 0.57
CA TYR A 126 -1.68 4.71 0.63
C TYR A 126 -1.55 3.69 -0.51
N ALA A 127 -0.90 4.05 -1.61
CA ALA A 127 -0.80 3.26 -2.82
C ALA A 127 0.18 2.08 -2.67
N HIS A 128 -0.26 1.01 -2.02
CA HIS A 128 0.60 -0.15 -1.78
C HIS A 128 0.95 -0.94 -3.04
N ALA A 129 0.08 -0.97 -4.06
CA ALA A 129 0.25 -1.79 -5.25
C ALA A 129 1.54 -1.48 -6.02
N MET A 130 1.83 -0.18 -6.25
CA MET A 130 2.97 0.22 -7.07
C MET A 130 4.31 -0.28 -6.51
N GLY A 131 4.56 -0.09 -5.21
CA GLY A 131 5.80 -0.53 -4.57
C GLY A 131 5.97 -2.05 -4.54
N ARG A 132 4.88 -2.79 -4.55
CA ARG A 132 4.90 -4.25 -4.55
C ARG A 132 5.03 -4.86 -5.94
N ILE A 133 4.56 -4.20 -7.00
CA ILE A 133 4.53 -4.72 -8.37
C ILE A 133 5.63 -4.11 -9.24
N PHE A 134 5.93 -2.83 -9.03
CA PHE A 134 6.97 -2.08 -9.76
C PHE A 134 8.02 -1.46 -8.83
N PRO A 135 8.70 -2.26 -7.98
CA PRO A 135 9.58 -1.74 -6.93
C PRO A 135 10.73 -0.88 -7.47
N SER A 136 11.23 -1.14 -8.68
CA SER A 136 12.30 -0.34 -9.29
C SER A 136 11.86 1.10 -9.60
N ILE A 137 10.62 1.30 -10.00
CA ILE A 137 10.06 2.63 -10.29
C ILE A 137 9.85 3.41 -8.98
N GLU A 138 9.38 2.73 -7.94
CA GLU A 138 9.23 3.35 -6.61
C GLU A 138 10.58 3.73 -6.00
N ARG A 139 11.60 2.86 -6.09
CA ARG A 139 12.95 3.22 -5.64
C ARG A 139 13.51 4.44 -6.37
N ASP A 140 13.39 4.49 -7.70
CA ASP A 140 13.83 5.66 -8.48
C ASP A 140 13.10 6.93 -8.02
N THR A 141 11.79 6.82 -7.73
CA THR A 141 11.01 7.96 -7.23
C THR A 141 11.51 8.41 -5.86
N ARG A 142 11.81 7.47 -4.94
CA ARG A 142 12.40 7.82 -3.63
C ARG A 142 13.77 8.50 -3.79
N GLU A 143 14.66 7.94 -4.61
CA GLU A 143 16.00 8.47 -4.80
C GLU A 143 16.03 9.80 -5.54
N ARG A 144 15.29 9.86 -6.65
CA ARG A 144 15.31 11.02 -7.56
C ARG A 144 14.52 12.21 -7.02
N VAL A 145 13.33 11.94 -6.48
CA VAL A 145 12.41 13.00 -6.08
C VAL A 145 12.50 13.26 -4.59
N ASP A 146 12.15 12.31 -3.75
CA ASP A 146 12.00 12.57 -2.32
C ASP A 146 13.35 12.86 -1.64
N LEU A 147 14.33 11.98 -1.82
CA LEU A 147 15.69 12.12 -1.27
C LEU A 147 16.64 12.92 -2.18
N GLY A 148 16.18 13.32 -3.35
CA GLY A 148 16.94 14.07 -4.33
C GLY A 148 16.45 15.52 -4.46
N LEU A 149 15.42 15.69 -5.27
CA LEU A 149 14.92 17.00 -5.68
C LEU A 149 14.25 17.77 -4.53
N SER A 150 13.55 17.05 -3.64
CA SER A 150 12.66 17.64 -2.64
C SER A 150 13.26 17.74 -1.25
N LEU A 151 14.33 16.99 -0.97
CA LEU A 151 14.97 16.97 0.35
C LEU A 151 15.66 18.32 0.63
N GLN A 152 15.32 18.90 1.76
CA GLN A 152 15.90 20.16 2.24
C GLN A 152 17.05 19.91 3.22
N PRO A 153 17.91 20.92 3.48
CA PRO A 153 19.06 20.80 4.38
C PRO A 153 18.71 20.43 5.82
N ASP A 154 17.50 20.73 6.28
CA ASP A 154 16.98 20.38 7.62
C ASP A 154 16.34 19.00 7.69
N GLY A 155 16.17 18.33 6.55
CA GLY A 155 15.53 17.02 6.42
C GLY A 155 14.06 17.07 6.01
N MET A 156 13.46 18.24 5.87
CA MET A 156 12.13 18.39 5.30
C MET A 156 12.11 17.90 3.85
N ILE A 157 11.01 17.27 3.44
CA ILE A 157 10.77 16.88 2.05
C ILE A 157 9.55 17.63 1.53
N TRP A 158 9.67 18.30 0.39
CA TRP A 158 8.54 18.94 -0.27
C TRP A 158 7.54 17.88 -0.75
N TYR A 159 6.28 18.00 -0.32
CA TYR A 159 5.31 16.92 -0.47
C TYR A 159 4.74 16.71 -1.89
N ARG A 160 5.02 17.65 -2.82
CA ARG A 160 4.66 17.56 -4.25
C ARG A 160 5.84 17.83 -5.17
N GLY A 161 7.03 17.41 -4.78
CA GLY A 161 8.24 17.67 -5.55
C GLY A 161 8.49 19.17 -5.71
N GLU A 162 8.88 19.58 -6.92
CA GLU A 162 9.14 21.00 -7.25
C GLU A 162 7.87 21.83 -7.45
N VAL A 163 6.69 21.22 -7.48
CA VAL A 163 5.42 21.90 -7.77
C VAL A 163 4.90 22.67 -6.55
N VAL A 164 4.95 22.06 -5.38
CA VAL A 164 4.56 22.71 -4.11
C VAL A 164 5.68 22.53 -3.08
N LYS A 165 6.28 23.64 -2.70
CA LYS A 165 7.41 23.71 -1.77
C LYS A 165 6.90 23.87 -0.34
N GLY A 166 6.78 22.77 0.37
CA GLY A 166 6.33 22.75 1.77
C GLY A 166 6.24 21.31 2.30
N PRO A 167 6.15 21.15 3.62
CA PRO A 167 5.98 19.85 4.26
C PRO A 167 4.50 19.44 4.27
N ALA A 168 4.27 18.12 4.28
CA ALA A 168 3.06 17.50 4.80
C ALA A 168 3.52 16.41 5.77
N ILE A 169 3.06 16.46 7.02
CA ILE A 169 3.60 15.59 8.09
C ILE A 169 3.33 14.12 7.82
N ASP A 170 2.12 13.77 7.45
CA ASP A 170 1.72 12.42 7.06
C ASP A 170 2.40 11.97 5.76
N GLY A 171 2.63 12.92 4.84
CA GLY A 171 3.37 12.66 3.61
C GLY A 171 4.81 12.26 3.88
N GLN A 172 5.52 12.98 4.75
CA GLN A 172 6.90 12.67 5.09
C GLN A 172 7.02 11.39 5.92
N ALA A 173 6.14 11.19 6.92
CA ALA A 173 6.09 9.95 7.68
C ALA A 173 5.80 8.75 6.76
N GLY A 174 4.80 8.86 5.89
CA GLY A 174 4.49 7.84 4.87
C GLY A 174 5.63 7.60 3.88
N THR A 175 6.42 8.62 3.55
CA THR A 175 7.61 8.45 2.69
C THR A 175 8.70 7.63 3.37
N ILE A 176 8.95 7.81 4.66
CA ILE A 176 9.91 6.99 5.41
C ILE A 176 9.45 5.52 5.43
N LEU A 177 8.16 5.26 5.65
CA LEU A 177 7.58 3.92 5.59
C LEU A 177 7.70 3.31 4.20
N ARG A 178 7.48 4.09 3.13
CA ARG A 178 7.70 3.68 1.75
C ARG A 178 9.16 3.37 1.48
N ILE A 179 10.10 4.20 1.93
CA ILE A 179 11.54 3.92 1.81
C ILE A 179 11.90 2.58 2.44
N TYR A 180 11.36 2.26 3.61
CA TYR A 180 11.57 0.95 4.24
C TYR A 180 10.97 -0.18 3.40
N ARG A 181 9.75 -0.02 2.86
CA ARG A 181 9.13 -1.00 1.95
C ARG A 181 9.97 -1.20 0.68
N GLU A 182 10.48 -0.13 0.06
CA GLU A 182 11.32 -0.20 -1.13
C GLU A 182 12.68 -0.85 -0.85
N HIS A 183 13.22 -0.67 0.34
CA HIS A 183 14.38 -1.43 0.81
C HIS A 183 14.03 -2.92 0.94
N GLN A 184 12.92 -3.26 1.58
CA GLN A 184 12.44 -4.65 1.65
C GLN A 184 12.22 -5.28 0.27
N MET A 185 11.72 -4.51 -0.70
CA MET A 185 11.50 -4.93 -2.09
C MET A 185 12.75 -4.79 -2.97
N SER A 186 13.94 -4.68 -2.41
CA SER A 186 15.24 -4.70 -3.10
C SER A 186 15.85 -6.11 -3.05
N VAL A 187 16.76 -6.38 -3.99
CA VAL A 187 17.50 -7.67 -4.01
C VAL A 187 18.63 -7.69 -2.99
N ASP A 188 19.14 -6.51 -2.62
CA ASP A 188 20.24 -6.31 -1.69
C ASP A 188 20.07 -5.00 -0.89
N ASP A 189 21.05 -4.69 -0.07
CA ASP A 189 21.05 -3.52 0.81
C ASP A 189 21.62 -2.23 0.15
N GLY A 190 21.92 -2.26 -1.14
CA GLY A 190 22.54 -1.16 -1.86
C GLY A 190 21.71 0.13 -1.84
N PHE A 191 20.38 0.01 -1.97
CA PHE A 191 19.47 1.17 -1.88
C PHE A 191 19.55 1.86 -0.52
N LEU A 192 19.50 1.10 0.58
CA LEU A 192 19.58 1.64 1.94
C LEU A 192 20.95 2.26 2.22
N LYS A 193 22.03 1.54 1.90
CA LYS A 193 23.41 2.02 2.10
C LYS A 193 23.69 3.33 1.37
N LYS A 194 23.30 3.41 0.11
CA LYS A 194 23.47 4.60 -0.73
C LYS A 194 22.78 5.84 -0.15
N ASN A 195 21.59 5.66 0.42
CA ASN A 195 20.72 6.76 0.81
C ASN A 195 20.68 7.02 2.33
N TRP A 196 21.42 6.27 3.14
CA TRP A 196 21.26 6.26 4.59
C TRP A 196 21.31 7.64 5.23
N ASN A 197 22.32 8.47 4.90
CA ASN A 197 22.44 9.79 5.49
C ASN A 197 21.24 10.69 5.23
N LYS A 198 20.64 10.58 4.05
CA LYS A 198 19.44 11.34 3.67
C LYS A 198 18.20 10.80 4.36
N ILE A 199 18.08 9.47 4.48
CA ILE A 199 17.00 8.80 5.20
C ILE A 199 17.03 9.17 6.67
N LYS A 200 18.19 9.12 7.29
CA LYS A 200 18.42 9.53 8.68
C LYS A 200 18.00 10.99 8.89
N LEU A 201 18.44 11.88 8.00
CA LEU A 201 18.11 13.31 8.07
C LEU A 201 16.59 13.53 7.99
N ALA A 202 15.92 12.89 7.03
CA ALA A 202 14.47 12.99 6.87
C ALA A 202 13.70 12.40 8.07
N SER A 203 14.20 11.31 8.66
CA SER A 203 13.60 10.70 9.85
C SER A 203 13.79 11.57 11.10
N GLN A 204 14.98 12.20 11.23
CA GLN A 204 15.24 13.15 12.32
C GLN A 204 14.31 14.37 12.23
N TRP A 205 13.98 14.81 11.01
CA TRP A 205 13.01 15.90 10.83
C TRP A 205 11.64 15.54 11.42
N VAL A 206 11.14 14.31 11.21
CA VAL A 206 9.88 13.84 11.82
C VAL A 206 9.96 13.84 13.35
N ILE A 207 11.06 13.32 13.94
CA ILE A 207 11.27 13.33 15.39
C ILE A 207 11.26 14.78 15.93
N ASN A 208 11.78 15.73 15.18
CA ASN A 208 11.87 17.13 15.61
C ASN A 208 10.51 17.85 15.58
N GLN A 209 9.43 17.24 15.01
CA GLN A 209 8.09 17.80 15.05
C GLN A 209 7.37 17.53 16.38
N ASP A 210 7.95 16.78 17.26
CA ASP A 210 7.58 16.63 18.68
C ASP A 210 8.24 17.76 19.47
N ARG A 211 7.49 18.87 19.67
CA ARG A 211 8.01 20.09 20.31
C ARG A 211 8.13 19.96 21.82
N ASN A 212 7.23 19.20 22.45
CA ASN A 212 7.19 18.99 23.89
C ASN A 212 8.00 17.78 24.35
N LYS A 213 8.54 16.98 23.41
CA LYS A 213 9.40 15.81 23.62
C LYS A 213 8.71 14.69 24.41
N ASP A 214 7.46 14.45 24.13
CA ASP A 214 6.70 13.36 24.73
C ASP A 214 6.49 12.16 23.79
N GLY A 215 7.17 12.16 22.63
CA GLY A 215 7.11 11.12 21.62
C GLY A 215 5.93 11.26 20.66
N MET A 216 5.17 12.35 20.76
CA MET A 216 4.03 12.62 19.89
C MET A 216 4.24 13.90 19.10
N GLU A 217 4.02 13.80 17.79
CA GLU A 217 4.06 14.97 16.90
C GLU A 217 2.95 15.95 17.27
N ASP A 218 3.27 17.24 17.39
CA ASP A 218 2.36 18.32 17.76
C ASP A 218 2.56 19.62 16.98
N THR A 219 3.38 19.62 15.92
CA THR A 219 3.65 20.78 15.08
C THR A 219 2.54 21.01 14.07
N PRO A 220 1.98 22.24 13.95
CA PRO A 220 0.94 22.52 12.97
C PRO A 220 1.49 22.45 11.55
N ILE A 221 1.24 21.35 10.85
CA ILE A 221 1.70 21.09 9.48
C ILE A 221 0.54 20.61 8.62
N GLU A 222 0.63 20.84 7.32
CA GLU A 222 -0.29 20.35 6.29
C GLU A 222 -0.41 18.83 6.30
N ASN A 223 -1.55 18.30 5.89
CA ASN A 223 -1.82 16.88 5.80
C ASN A 223 -2.82 16.56 4.67
N THR A 224 -3.12 15.27 4.46
CA THR A 224 -3.97 14.79 3.37
C THR A 224 -5.43 15.28 3.39
N LEU A 225 -5.86 15.93 4.47
CA LEU A 225 -7.18 16.56 4.53
C LEU A 225 -7.13 18.05 4.12
N ASP A 226 -6.04 18.47 3.48
CA ASP A 226 -5.81 19.84 2.97
C ASP A 226 -5.98 20.90 4.05
N ALA A 227 -5.49 20.62 5.25
CA ALA A 227 -5.61 21.50 6.38
C ALA A 227 -4.42 21.36 7.35
N VAL A 228 -4.06 22.46 7.95
CA VAL A 228 -3.11 22.49 9.07
C VAL A 228 -3.87 22.17 10.34
N TRP A 229 -3.56 21.04 10.95
CA TRP A 229 -4.12 20.63 12.23
C TRP A 229 -3.11 20.92 13.34
N ASP A 230 -3.61 21.41 14.47
CA ASP A 230 -2.79 21.84 15.60
C ASP A 230 -3.14 21.01 16.85
N GLY A 231 -2.11 20.51 17.53
CA GLY A 231 -2.23 19.61 18.67
C GLY A 231 -1.78 18.17 18.36
N GLU A 232 -2.01 17.28 19.30
CA GLU A 232 -1.67 15.87 19.17
C GLU A 232 -2.81 15.12 18.45
N ILE A 233 -2.61 14.86 17.17
CA ILE A 233 -3.62 14.28 16.28
C ILE A 233 -3.36 12.78 16.16
N ALA A 234 -4.23 11.94 16.72
CA ALA A 234 -3.99 10.50 16.87
C ALA A 234 -3.47 9.81 15.59
N TRP A 235 -4.06 10.10 14.42
CA TRP A 235 -3.63 9.45 13.19
C TRP A 235 -2.28 9.96 12.67
N LEU A 236 -1.94 11.24 12.88
CA LEU A 236 -0.63 11.81 12.54
C LEU A 236 0.44 11.29 13.49
N VAL A 237 0.15 11.33 14.80
CA VAL A 237 1.03 10.78 15.86
C VAL A 237 1.35 9.31 15.58
N GLY A 238 0.34 8.48 15.37
CA GLY A 238 0.53 7.06 15.09
C GLY A 238 1.35 6.79 13.83
N LEU A 239 1.14 7.59 12.78
CA LEU A 239 1.91 7.46 11.54
C LEU A 239 3.38 7.87 11.72
N CYS A 240 3.64 8.95 12.49
CA CYS A 240 5.00 9.36 12.85
C CYS A 240 5.72 8.29 13.68
N ILE A 241 5.05 7.69 14.67
CA ILE A 241 5.60 6.57 15.46
C ILE A 241 5.98 5.39 14.54
N ALA A 242 5.09 5.01 13.61
CA ALA A 242 5.38 3.95 12.64
C ALA A 242 6.58 4.28 11.74
N ALA A 243 6.67 5.51 11.26
CA ALA A 243 7.78 5.99 10.43
C ALA A 243 9.12 5.94 11.18
N VAL A 244 9.13 6.40 12.44
CA VAL A 244 10.34 6.35 13.29
C VAL A 244 10.69 4.90 13.65
N LYS A 245 9.69 4.00 13.82
CA LYS A 245 9.94 2.56 13.98
C LYS A 245 10.58 1.94 12.74
N ALA A 246 10.17 2.34 11.54
CA ALA A 246 10.83 1.92 10.31
C ALA A 246 12.28 2.46 10.22
N ALA A 247 12.50 3.71 10.63
CA ALA A 247 13.83 4.31 10.70
C ALA A 247 14.73 3.58 11.72
N GLU A 248 14.19 3.15 12.86
CA GLU A 248 14.90 2.30 13.83
C GLU A 248 15.40 1.00 13.19
N GLN A 249 14.53 0.29 12.44
CA GLN A 249 14.92 -0.95 11.77
C GLN A 249 16.02 -0.70 10.73
N MET A 250 15.91 0.35 9.94
CA MET A 250 16.95 0.74 8.97
C MET A 250 18.25 1.12 9.69
N ALA A 251 18.20 1.82 10.82
CA ALA A 251 19.37 2.16 11.61
C ALA A 251 20.09 0.92 12.17
N ILE A 252 19.33 -0.08 12.63
CA ILE A 252 19.88 -1.36 13.08
C ILE A 252 20.63 -2.06 11.93
N GLU A 253 20.03 -2.13 10.75
CA GLU A 253 20.66 -2.73 9.56
C GLU A 253 21.92 -1.98 9.13
N MET A 254 21.94 -0.66 9.27
CA MET A 254 23.08 0.21 9.00
C MET A 254 24.12 0.23 10.13
N LYS A 255 23.85 -0.44 11.26
CA LYS A 255 24.70 -0.45 12.47
C LYS A 255 24.90 0.96 13.07
N ASP A 256 23.95 1.86 12.85
CA ASP A 256 23.90 3.19 13.47
C ASP A 256 23.23 3.11 14.84
N VAL A 257 23.98 2.58 15.81
CA VAL A 257 23.46 2.26 17.16
C VAL A 257 22.90 3.50 17.85
N ALA A 258 23.54 4.66 17.67
CA ALA A 258 23.11 5.90 18.31
C ALA A 258 21.74 6.35 17.76
N PHE A 259 21.55 6.32 16.46
CA PHE A 259 20.29 6.71 15.86
C PHE A 259 19.19 5.67 16.10
N ALA A 260 19.53 4.37 16.09
CA ALA A 260 18.60 3.30 16.46
C ALA A 260 18.05 3.51 17.87
N LYS A 261 18.93 3.90 18.84
CA LYS A 261 18.48 4.22 20.20
C LYS A 261 17.56 5.45 20.24
N THR A 262 17.91 6.52 19.53
CA THR A 262 17.05 7.72 19.45
C THR A 262 15.66 7.37 18.93
N CYS A 263 15.57 6.57 17.87
CA CYS A 263 14.29 6.10 17.32
C CYS A 263 13.53 5.22 18.31
N ALA A 264 14.21 4.27 18.95
CA ALA A 264 13.60 3.37 19.94
C ALA A 264 13.01 4.14 21.14
N ASP A 265 13.74 5.14 21.66
CA ASP A 265 13.28 5.98 22.77
C ASP A 265 12.02 6.78 22.36
N TYR A 266 12.02 7.39 21.17
CA TYR A 266 10.85 8.10 20.62
C TYR A 266 9.64 7.16 20.48
N VAL A 267 9.82 6.00 19.85
CA VAL A 267 8.73 5.01 19.65
C VAL A 267 8.17 4.53 20.99
N ALA A 268 9.03 4.18 21.93
CA ALA A 268 8.58 3.68 23.23
C ALA A 268 7.76 4.73 24.00
N LEU A 269 8.23 5.97 24.00
CA LEU A 269 7.56 7.07 24.70
C LEU A 269 6.26 7.46 23.98
N GLY A 270 6.30 7.60 22.64
CA GLY A 270 5.15 7.98 21.83
C GLY A 270 4.04 6.95 21.86
N SER A 271 4.35 5.66 21.71
CA SER A 271 3.37 4.57 21.81
C SER A 271 2.67 4.57 23.16
N LYS A 272 3.44 4.70 24.27
CA LYS A 272 2.88 4.79 25.61
C LYS A 272 1.95 5.99 25.75
N ASN A 273 2.42 7.17 25.38
CA ASN A 273 1.65 8.40 25.53
C ASN A 273 0.41 8.45 24.64
N MET A 274 0.50 7.95 23.39
CA MET A 274 -0.65 7.81 22.51
C MET A 274 -1.73 6.92 23.14
N ASP A 275 -1.33 5.76 23.67
CA ASP A 275 -2.25 4.82 24.31
C ASP A 275 -2.86 5.38 25.62
N GLU A 276 -2.11 6.16 26.40
CA GLU A 276 -2.57 6.71 27.68
C GLU A 276 -3.36 8.02 27.52
N LYS A 277 -2.96 8.90 26.59
CA LYS A 277 -3.47 10.27 26.50
C LYS A 277 -4.49 10.46 25.39
N LEU A 278 -4.39 9.69 24.29
CA LEU A 278 -5.27 9.85 23.13
C LEU A 278 -6.37 8.80 23.03
N PHE A 279 -6.39 7.78 23.89
CA PHE A 279 -7.46 6.79 23.94
C PHE A 279 -8.55 7.21 24.95
N ASN A 280 -9.78 7.41 24.47
CA ASN A 280 -10.89 7.91 25.28
C ASN A 280 -11.70 6.79 26.01
N GLY A 281 -11.18 5.56 26.00
CA GLY A 281 -11.85 4.37 26.54
C GLY A 281 -12.60 3.55 25.48
N GLU A 282 -12.77 4.05 24.25
CA GLU A 282 -13.43 3.36 23.16
C GLU A 282 -12.67 3.50 21.82
N TYR A 283 -12.13 4.69 21.54
CA TYR A 283 -11.37 4.97 20.31
C TYR A 283 -10.33 6.08 20.53
N PHE A 284 -9.40 6.25 19.57
CA PHE A 284 -8.38 7.28 19.66
C PHE A 284 -8.88 8.62 19.14
N ILE A 285 -8.55 9.68 19.87
CA ILE A 285 -9.02 11.05 19.66
C ILE A 285 -7.86 11.98 19.34
N HIS A 286 -8.20 13.22 19.05
CA HIS A 286 -7.24 14.29 18.88
C HIS A 286 -7.27 15.21 20.09
N ARG A 287 -6.10 15.63 20.58
CA ARG A 287 -5.97 16.60 21.65
C ARG A 287 -5.56 17.95 21.08
N PRO A 288 -6.29 19.03 21.38
CA PRO A 288 -5.88 20.37 20.98
C PRO A 288 -4.63 20.80 21.77
N ASP A 289 -3.88 21.74 21.22
CA ASP A 289 -2.86 22.47 21.98
C ASP A 289 -3.50 23.14 23.20
N GLU A 290 -3.00 22.84 24.40
CA GLU A 290 -3.60 23.31 25.67
C GLU A 290 -3.48 24.82 25.84
N ILE A 291 -2.45 25.46 25.25
CA ILE A 291 -2.18 26.89 25.38
C ILE A 291 -2.96 27.71 24.34
N LYS A 292 -2.95 27.26 23.09
CA LYS A 292 -3.51 27.99 21.96
C LYS A 292 -4.95 27.62 21.66
N GLY A 293 -5.39 26.45 22.14
CA GLY A 293 -6.66 25.86 21.77
C GLY A 293 -6.73 25.61 20.28
N ARG A 294 -7.71 24.83 19.85
CA ARG A 294 -7.94 24.63 18.43
C ARG A 294 -9.24 25.27 17.99
N GLN A 295 -9.13 26.19 17.07
CA GLN A 295 -10.29 26.92 16.54
C GLN A 295 -10.67 26.50 15.11
N LYS A 296 -9.80 25.77 14.41
CA LYS A 296 -10.03 25.35 13.02
C LYS A 296 -9.93 23.83 12.90
N LEU A 297 -10.86 23.21 12.17
CA LEU A 297 -10.86 21.80 11.83
C LEU A 297 -10.63 20.88 13.04
N GLY A 298 -11.35 21.17 14.13
CA GLY A 298 -11.29 20.31 15.30
C GLY A 298 -12.11 19.04 15.09
N SER A 299 -11.46 17.89 15.15
CA SER A 299 -12.15 16.59 15.25
C SER A 299 -11.76 15.89 16.54
N TYR A 300 -11.84 16.59 17.64
CA TYR A 300 -11.26 16.19 18.93
C TYR A 300 -11.73 14.84 19.44
N ASN A 301 -12.97 14.76 19.88
CA ASN A 301 -13.58 13.52 20.41
C ASN A 301 -14.38 12.78 19.33
N THR A 302 -13.92 12.85 18.09
CA THR A 302 -14.59 12.20 16.96
C THR A 302 -13.94 10.88 16.61
N CYS A 303 -14.74 9.96 16.04
CA CYS A 303 -14.24 8.68 15.56
C CYS A 303 -13.73 8.84 14.13
N HIS A 304 -12.44 9.08 13.98
CA HIS A 304 -11.77 9.33 12.70
C HIS A 304 -11.31 8.03 12.06
N ILE A 305 -11.46 7.91 10.73
CA ILE A 305 -11.18 6.68 9.97
C ILE A 305 -9.73 6.20 10.11
N ASP A 306 -8.78 7.10 10.14
CA ASP A 306 -7.36 6.80 10.17
C ASP A 306 -6.75 6.80 11.58
N GLN A 307 -7.55 6.88 12.65
CA GLN A 307 -7.09 7.04 14.03
C GLN A 307 -5.98 6.06 14.47
N VAL A 308 -5.87 4.90 13.84
CA VAL A 308 -4.83 3.88 14.09
C VAL A 308 -4.05 3.51 12.81
N TYR A 309 -3.96 4.42 11.84
CA TYR A 309 -3.33 4.17 10.55
C TYR A 309 -1.85 3.81 10.65
N GLY A 310 -1.13 4.34 11.62
CA GLY A 310 0.27 3.95 11.89
C GLY A 310 0.43 2.46 12.17
N GLN A 311 -0.50 1.87 12.95
CA GLN A 311 -0.49 0.42 13.21
C GLN A 311 -0.84 -0.38 11.94
N SER A 312 -1.74 0.13 11.10
CA SER A 312 -2.03 -0.47 9.78
C SER A 312 -0.76 -0.55 8.92
N TRP A 313 -0.01 0.54 8.81
CA TRP A 313 1.28 0.55 8.12
C TRP A 313 2.30 -0.41 8.74
N ALA A 314 2.39 -0.47 10.07
CA ALA A 314 3.30 -1.38 10.76
C ALA A 314 3.04 -2.84 10.35
N HIS A 315 1.78 -3.24 10.19
CA HIS A 315 1.43 -4.56 9.67
C HIS A 315 1.86 -4.76 8.21
N GLN A 316 1.72 -3.75 7.34
CA GLN A 316 2.07 -3.85 5.92
C GLN A 316 3.57 -4.07 5.66
N VAL A 317 4.42 -3.67 6.59
CA VAL A 317 5.90 -3.76 6.46
C VAL A 317 6.56 -4.54 7.58
N GLY A 318 5.80 -5.31 8.36
CA GLY A 318 6.35 -6.25 9.36
C GLY A 318 7.06 -5.58 10.55
N LEU A 319 6.64 -4.38 10.97
CA LEU A 319 7.23 -3.67 12.11
C LEU A 319 6.69 -4.14 13.47
N GLY A 320 5.71 -5.04 13.47
CA GLY A 320 5.07 -5.51 14.68
C GLY A 320 4.10 -4.50 15.31
N ARG A 321 3.98 -4.55 16.62
CA ARG A 321 3.05 -3.71 17.39
C ARG A 321 3.67 -2.37 17.74
N ILE A 322 2.92 -1.30 17.52
CA ILE A 322 3.23 0.06 17.98
C ILE A 322 2.16 0.61 18.94
N ASN A 323 0.93 0.13 18.86
CA ASN A 323 -0.17 0.48 19.79
C ASN A 323 -0.64 -0.75 20.56
N ASP A 324 -1.27 -0.55 21.70
CA ASP A 324 -1.91 -1.61 22.48
C ASP A 324 -2.94 -2.36 21.63
N LYS A 325 -2.92 -3.68 21.68
CA LYS A 325 -3.77 -4.55 20.86
C LYS A 325 -5.25 -4.34 21.14
N GLU A 326 -5.64 -4.32 22.41
CA GLU A 326 -7.05 -4.26 22.79
C GLU A 326 -7.63 -2.87 22.51
N LYS A 327 -6.84 -1.80 22.69
CA LYS A 327 -7.22 -0.45 22.31
C LYS A 327 -7.34 -0.29 20.79
N THR A 328 -6.44 -0.89 20.01
CA THR A 328 -6.53 -0.94 18.56
C THR A 328 -7.80 -1.66 18.11
N LEU A 329 -8.09 -2.83 18.67
CA LEU A 329 -9.33 -3.57 18.39
C LEU A 329 -10.57 -2.77 18.77
N SER A 330 -10.55 -2.08 19.93
CA SER A 330 -11.63 -1.22 20.37
C SER A 330 -11.88 -0.09 19.37
N ALA A 331 -10.82 0.56 18.88
CA ALA A 331 -10.90 1.61 17.89
C ALA A 331 -11.49 1.11 16.55
N LEU A 332 -11.07 -0.06 16.07
CA LEU A 332 -11.61 -0.66 14.85
C LEU A 332 -13.09 -1.06 15.01
N ARG A 333 -13.48 -1.58 16.17
CA ARG A 333 -14.90 -1.84 16.49
C ARG A 333 -15.71 -0.54 16.57
N ALA A 334 -15.12 0.55 17.05
CA ALA A 334 -15.76 1.86 17.04
C ALA A 334 -15.99 2.39 15.62
N LEU A 335 -15.02 2.21 14.72
CA LEU A 335 -15.22 2.52 13.30
C LEU A 335 -16.37 1.69 12.70
N TRP A 336 -16.43 0.41 12.99
CA TRP A 336 -17.54 -0.44 12.55
C TRP A 336 -18.88 0.02 13.12
N LYS A 337 -18.93 0.40 14.37
CA LYS A 337 -20.15 0.82 15.07
C LYS A 337 -20.66 2.19 14.64
N TYR A 338 -19.76 3.15 14.41
CA TYR A 338 -20.13 4.56 14.26
C TYR A 338 -19.96 5.12 12.86
N ASN A 339 -18.98 4.62 12.10
CA ASN A 339 -18.66 5.14 10.77
C ASN A 339 -19.22 4.26 9.65
N PHE A 340 -19.42 2.97 9.91
CA PHE A 340 -19.97 2.06 8.93
C PHE A 340 -21.47 2.29 8.75
N THR A 341 -21.91 2.33 7.48
CA THR A 341 -23.31 2.37 7.12
C THR A 341 -23.60 1.42 5.95
N PRO A 342 -24.60 0.53 6.05
CA PRO A 342 -24.98 -0.35 4.96
C PRO A 342 -25.67 0.38 3.80
N ASP A 343 -26.21 1.56 4.07
CA ASP A 343 -26.80 2.48 3.10
C ASP A 343 -26.52 3.92 3.52
N VAL A 344 -25.79 4.65 2.68
CA VAL A 344 -25.43 6.06 2.97
C VAL A 344 -26.60 7.03 2.79
N GLY A 345 -27.72 6.61 2.18
CA GLY A 345 -28.86 7.49 1.89
C GLY A 345 -29.43 8.21 3.12
N PRO A 346 -29.78 7.50 4.21
CA PRO A 346 -30.22 8.13 5.45
C PRO A 346 -29.18 9.08 6.05
N TYR A 347 -27.90 8.67 6.05
CA TYR A 347 -26.81 9.47 6.58
C TYR A 347 -26.63 10.81 5.83
N ILE A 348 -26.62 10.77 4.48
CA ILE A 348 -26.49 11.96 3.62
C ILE A 348 -27.68 12.90 3.81
N LYS A 349 -28.88 12.36 4.00
CA LYS A 349 -30.09 13.16 4.23
C LYS A 349 -30.01 13.96 5.53
N GLU A 350 -29.47 13.36 6.57
CA GLU A 350 -29.30 14.03 7.88
C GLU A 350 -28.10 14.97 7.91
N ARG A 351 -27.08 14.67 7.15
CA ARG A 351 -25.80 15.40 7.11
C ARG A 351 -25.42 15.75 5.68
N PRO A 352 -26.14 16.72 5.07
CA PRO A 352 -25.85 17.15 3.72
C PRO A 352 -24.48 17.82 3.66
N GLY A 353 -23.68 17.43 2.69
CA GLY A 353 -22.31 17.92 2.46
C GLY A 353 -21.40 16.80 2.04
N GLY A 354 -20.21 17.16 1.54
CA GLY A 354 -19.28 16.18 0.97
C GLY A 354 -19.63 15.74 -0.45
N ARG A 355 -18.71 15.04 -1.06
CA ARG A 355 -18.84 14.52 -2.43
C ARG A 355 -19.48 13.12 -2.40
N PRO A 356 -20.37 12.79 -3.33
CA PRO A 356 -21.14 11.55 -3.29
C PRO A 356 -20.34 10.38 -3.88
N TYR A 357 -19.29 9.91 -3.23
CA TYR A 357 -18.53 8.74 -3.66
C TYR A 357 -19.29 7.43 -3.43
N ALA A 358 -20.20 7.41 -2.46
CA ALA A 358 -21.24 6.41 -2.31
C ALA A 358 -22.60 7.09 -2.46
N LEU A 359 -23.57 6.42 -3.11
CA LEU A 359 -24.92 6.92 -3.39
C LEU A 359 -25.95 6.24 -2.50
N PRO A 360 -27.17 6.81 -2.31
CA PRO A 360 -28.25 6.13 -1.62
C PRO A 360 -28.45 4.70 -2.14
N GLY A 361 -28.58 3.73 -1.23
CA GLY A 361 -28.62 2.30 -1.52
C GLY A 361 -27.23 1.65 -1.62
N GLU A 362 -26.14 2.39 -1.40
CA GLU A 362 -24.79 1.86 -1.33
C GLU A 362 -24.22 2.01 0.09
N GLY A 363 -23.50 1.00 0.54
CA GLY A 363 -22.83 1.04 1.84
C GLY A 363 -21.42 1.63 1.76
N GLY A 364 -20.90 2.04 2.91
CA GLY A 364 -19.55 2.55 3.05
C GLY A 364 -19.15 2.87 4.47
N LEU A 365 -17.91 3.33 4.62
CA LEU A 365 -17.35 3.79 5.87
C LEU A 365 -17.10 5.31 5.76
N VAL A 366 -17.92 6.11 6.45
CA VAL A 366 -17.73 7.57 6.43
C VAL A 366 -16.45 7.96 7.18
N MET A 367 -15.80 9.02 6.72
CA MET A 367 -14.48 9.40 7.22
C MET A 367 -14.46 9.71 8.70
N ASN A 368 -15.45 10.45 9.20
CA ASN A 368 -15.42 10.92 10.58
C ASN A 368 -16.83 11.07 11.15
N THR A 369 -17.03 10.61 12.39
CA THR A 369 -18.30 10.74 13.11
C THR A 369 -18.08 11.34 14.49
N ASN A 370 -19.14 11.91 15.07
CA ASN A 370 -19.11 12.46 16.43
C ASN A 370 -20.12 11.75 17.35
N PRO A 371 -19.85 10.50 17.73
CA PRO A 371 -20.83 9.66 18.41
C PRO A 371 -21.18 10.14 19.82
N LYS A 372 -20.27 10.87 20.49
CA LYS A 372 -20.50 11.38 21.86
C LYS A 372 -21.06 12.78 21.90
N ASN A 373 -21.11 13.45 20.75
CA ASN A 373 -21.56 14.85 20.60
C ASN A 373 -20.89 15.83 21.59
N GLU A 374 -19.70 15.50 22.05
CA GLU A 374 -18.94 16.27 23.04
C GLU A 374 -18.06 17.33 22.41
N ALA A 375 -17.66 17.10 21.18
CA ALA A 375 -16.85 18.06 20.44
C ALA A 375 -17.75 18.90 19.53
N LYS A 376 -17.49 20.18 19.47
CA LYS A 376 -17.84 20.95 18.29
C LYS A 376 -16.82 20.57 17.22
N PRO A 377 -17.02 19.47 16.46
CA PRO A 377 -15.97 18.86 15.64
C PRO A 377 -15.50 19.81 14.55
N TYR A 378 -16.26 20.86 14.31
CA TYR A 378 -16.18 21.61 13.09
C TYR A 378 -15.85 23.09 13.34
N GLY A 379 -15.44 23.48 14.56
CA GLY A 379 -15.16 24.86 14.87
C GLY A 379 -16.37 25.79 14.64
N GLU A 380 -16.17 27.10 14.74
CA GLU A 380 -17.24 28.09 14.53
C GLU A 380 -17.52 28.38 13.05
N LYS A 381 -16.59 28.07 12.16
CA LYS A 381 -16.72 28.28 10.71
C LYS A 381 -16.56 26.95 9.97
N ILE A 382 -17.62 26.52 9.34
CA ILE A 382 -17.61 25.39 8.41
C ILE A 382 -16.74 25.77 7.21
N THR A 383 -15.70 24.98 6.94
CA THR A 383 -14.87 25.09 5.74
C THR A 383 -15.23 23.96 4.78
N TRP A 384 -14.84 24.06 3.52
CA TRP A 384 -15.10 23.03 2.52
C TRP A 384 -14.45 21.68 2.90
N GLN A 385 -13.33 21.69 3.62
CA GLN A 385 -12.66 20.48 4.10
C GLN A 385 -13.54 19.63 5.03
N LEU A 386 -14.50 20.25 5.72
CA LEU A 386 -15.43 19.51 6.57
C LEU A 386 -16.33 18.58 5.78
N GLY A 387 -16.55 18.85 4.51
CA GLY A 387 -17.24 17.94 3.60
C GLY A 387 -16.58 16.57 3.56
N TYR A 388 -15.26 16.46 3.67
CA TYR A 388 -14.52 15.21 3.69
C TYR A 388 -15.00 14.26 4.79
N PHE A 389 -15.42 14.78 5.95
CA PHE A 389 -15.87 13.97 7.08
C PHE A 389 -17.12 13.14 6.77
N HIS A 390 -17.89 13.52 5.76
CA HIS A 390 -19.11 12.83 5.34
C HIS A 390 -18.90 11.94 4.11
N GLU A 391 -17.69 11.82 3.62
CA GLU A 391 -17.37 11.08 2.39
C GLU A 391 -16.93 9.65 2.69
N CYS A 392 -17.28 8.72 1.77
CA CYS A 392 -16.79 7.35 1.74
C CYS A 392 -15.68 7.24 0.68
N MET A 393 -14.48 7.69 1.02
CA MET A 393 -13.32 7.62 0.14
C MET A 393 -12.72 6.22 0.16
N SER A 394 -12.81 5.49 -0.96
CA SER A 394 -12.49 4.06 -1.00
C SER A 394 -11.05 3.72 -0.59
N GLY A 395 -10.10 4.61 -0.83
CA GLY A 395 -8.72 4.39 -0.40
C GLY A 395 -8.55 4.30 1.12
N PHE A 396 -9.26 5.13 1.87
CA PHE A 396 -9.31 5.04 3.34
C PHE A 396 -10.06 3.79 3.81
N GLU A 397 -11.18 3.46 3.16
CA GLU A 397 -11.94 2.25 3.48
C GLU A 397 -11.10 0.98 3.25
N HIS A 398 -10.31 0.92 2.18
CA HIS A 398 -9.39 -0.20 1.91
C HIS A 398 -8.31 -0.36 2.97
N GLN A 399 -7.72 0.75 3.46
CA GLN A 399 -6.73 0.65 4.52
C GLN A 399 -7.33 0.14 5.83
N VAL A 400 -8.56 0.57 6.17
CA VAL A 400 -9.28 0.05 7.36
C VAL A 400 -9.61 -1.43 7.18
N ALA A 401 -10.08 -1.84 6.00
CA ALA A 401 -10.35 -3.24 5.70
C ALA A 401 -9.09 -4.11 5.88
N ALA A 402 -7.93 -3.65 5.39
CA ALA A 402 -6.66 -4.33 5.60
C ALA A 402 -6.30 -4.43 7.08
N HIS A 403 -6.49 -3.35 7.84
CA HIS A 403 -6.19 -3.31 9.27
C HIS A 403 -7.12 -4.23 10.07
N MET A 404 -8.43 -4.18 9.83
CA MET A 404 -9.41 -5.10 10.45
C MET A 404 -9.04 -6.56 10.21
N MET A 405 -8.67 -6.92 8.97
CA MET A 405 -8.24 -8.28 8.65
C MET A 405 -6.94 -8.67 9.39
N ALA A 406 -5.97 -7.77 9.51
CA ALA A 406 -4.73 -8.02 10.24
C ALA A 406 -5.00 -8.31 11.72
N GLU A 407 -5.97 -7.63 12.31
CA GLU A 407 -6.38 -7.76 13.71
C GLU A 407 -7.40 -8.89 13.97
N GLY A 408 -7.80 -9.64 12.93
CA GLY A 408 -8.71 -10.79 13.05
C GLY A 408 -10.19 -10.46 12.92
N MET A 409 -10.56 -9.22 12.57
CA MET A 409 -11.93 -8.80 12.22
C MET A 409 -12.19 -9.11 10.75
N LEU A 410 -12.23 -10.41 10.42
CA LEU A 410 -12.27 -10.88 9.04
C LEU A 410 -13.60 -10.54 8.35
N ASP A 411 -14.72 -10.76 9.04
CA ASP A 411 -16.05 -10.54 8.47
C ASP A 411 -16.28 -9.07 8.14
N GLU A 412 -15.92 -8.17 9.05
CA GLU A 412 -16.01 -6.72 8.85
C GLU A 412 -15.14 -6.26 7.68
N SER A 413 -13.91 -6.76 7.61
CA SER A 413 -12.99 -6.49 6.50
C SER A 413 -13.57 -6.92 5.15
N LEU A 414 -14.14 -8.12 5.09
CA LEU A 414 -14.75 -8.66 3.87
C LEU A 414 -16.00 -7.89 3.47
N VAL A 415 -16.83 -7.47 4.43
CA VAL A 415 -18.00 -6.63 4.16
C VAL A 415 -17.59 -5.28 3.59
N LEU A 416 -16.60 -4.59 4.19
CA LEU A 416 -16.09 -3.32 3.66
C LEU A 416 -15.55 -3.49 2.22
N THR A 417 -14.69 -4.48 2.00
CA THR A 417 -14.12 -4.76 0.68
C THR A 417 -15.22 -5.08 -0.35
N ARG A 418 -16.24 -5.84 0.06
CA ARG A 418 -17.37 -6.20 -0.80
C ARG A 418 -18.24 -5.01 -1.14
N MET A 419 -18.51 -4.11 -0.21
CA MET A 419 -19.28 -2.89 -0.47
C MET A 419 -18.59 -1.99 -1.47
N ILE A 420 -17.26 -1.83 -1.38
CA ILE A 420 -16.50 -1.09 -2.39
C ILE A 420 -16.59 -1.80 -3.75
N HIS A 421 -16.46 -3.13 -3.78
CA HIS A 421 -16.64 -3.90 -5.02
C HIS A 421 -18.02 -3.68 -5.64
N ASP A 422 -19.07 -3.71 -4.84
CA ASP A 422 -20.45 -3.54 -5.31
C ASP A 422 -20.74 -2.10 -5.79
N ARG A 423 -20.08 -1.08 -5.21
CA ARG A 423 -20.13 0.30 -5.72
C ARG A 423 -19.50 0.43 -7.11
N TYR A 424 -18.38 -0.24 -7.33
CA TYR A 424 -17.62 -0.19 -8.59
C TYR A 424 -17.79 -1.44 -9.45
N HIS A 425 -18.91 -2.13 -9.31
CA HIS A 425 -19.28 -3.25 -10.17
C HIS A 425 -19.60 -2.76 -11.59
N ALA A 426 -19.21 -3.52 -12.61
CA ALA A 426 -19.38 -3.16 -14.02
C ALA A 426 -20.82 -2.86 -14.44
N GLY A 427 -21.82 -3.39 -13.73
CA GLY A 427 -23.24 -3.07 -13.94
C GLY A 427 -23.65 -1.69 -13.41
N LYS A 428 -22.82 -1.02 -12.63
CA LYS A 428 -23.10 0.30 -12.03
C LYS A 428 -22.10 1.36 -12.48
N ARG A 429 -20.80 1.05 -12.41
CA ARG A 429 -19.68 1.97 -12.68
C ARG A 429 -18.54 1.23 -13.38
N ASN A 430 -17.53 1.97 -13.80
CA ASN A 430 -16.29 1.40 -14.31
C ASN A 430 -15.51 0.73 -13.15
N PRO A 431 -15.28 -0.61 -13.18
CA PRO A 431 -14.58 -1.32 -12.10
C PRO A 431 -13.09 -0.96 -11.96
N PHE A 432 -12.51 -0.33 -12.97
CA PHE A 432 -11.13 0.15 -12.99
C PHE A 432 -10.97 1.59 -12.48
N ASN A 433 -12.07 2.26 -12.12
CA ASN A 433 -12.09 3.67 -11.77
C ASN A 433 -12.74 3.89 -10.43
N GLU A 434 -11.97 3.82 -9.35
CA GLU A 434 -12.41 4.34 -8.06
C GLU A 434 -12.14 5.85 -8.02
N ILE A 435 -13.17 6.59 -7.60
CA ILE A 435 -13.21 8.06 -7.63
C ILE A 435 -13.00 8.59 -6.23
N GLU A 436 -12.16 9.60 -6.14
CA GLU A 436 -12.07 10.49 -4.99
C GLU A 436 -11.86 11.90 -5.53
N CYS A 437 -11.25 12.82 -5.34
CA CYS A 437 -11.14 14.14 -5.95
C CYS A 437 -11.41 14.14 -7.49
N SER A 438 -10.89 13.16 -8.20
CA SER A 438 -11.18 12.91 -9.62
C SER A 438 -11.12 11.41 -9.96
N ASP A 439 -11.18 11.09 -11.26
CA ASP A 439 -11.14 9.73 -11.79
C ASP A 439 -9.80 9.05 -11.54
N HIS A 440 -9.81 7.72 -11.42
CA HIS A 440 -8.62 6.87 -11.27
C HIS A 440 -7.68 7.39 -10.18
N TYR A 441 -8.22 7.56 -8.99
CA TYR A 441 -7.52 8.15 -7.88
C TYR A 441 -6.49 7.19 -7.26
N ALA A 442 -5.29 7.66 -7.02
CA ALA A 442 -4.14 6.83 -6.63
C ALA A 442 -4.32 6.13 -5.27
N ARG A 443 -5.02 6.78 -4.31
CA ARG A 443 -5.25 6.21 -2.97
C ARG A 443 -6.00 4.88 -3.02
N ALA A 444 -6.83 4.64 -4.05
CA ALA A 444 -7.53 3.37 -4.24
C ALA A 444 -6.59 2.16 -4.33
N MET A 445 -5.32 2.36 -4.72
CA MET A 445 -4.31 1.30 -4.69
C MET A 445 -3.95 0.82 -3.27
N ALA A 446 -4.53 1.41 -2.21
CA ALA A 446 -4.54 0.87 -0.86
C ALA A 446 -5.18 -0.53 -0.79
N SER A 447 -6.08 -0.84 -1.72
CA SER A 447 -6.72 -2.14 -1.87
C SER A 447 -5.74 -3.31 -1.94
N TYR A 448 -4.55 -3.10 -2.50
CA TYR A 448 -3.51 -4.13 -2.54
C TYR A 448 -2.97 -4.49 -1.15
N GLY A 449 -3.04 -3.57 -0.19
CA GLY A 449 -2.73 -3.83 1.21
C GLY A 449 -3.68 -4.88 1.83
N THR A 450 -4.97 -4.85 1.45
CA THR A 450 -5.94 -5.87 1.87
C THR A 450 -5.59 -7.25 1.31
N PHE A 451 -5.15 -7.32 0.04
CA PHE A 451 -4.65 -8.57 -0.55
C PHE A 451 -3.40 -9.10 0.17
N ILE A 452 -2.40 -8.27 0.44
CA ILE A 452 -1.19 -8.64 1.18
C ILE A 452 -1.54 -9.19 2.57
N THR A 453 -2.47 -8.54 3.25
CA THR A 453 -2.94 -8.97 4.57
C THR A 453 -3.69 -10.30 4.50
N ALA A 454 -4.54 -10.51 3.49
CA ALA A 454 -5.25 -11.78 3.29
C ALA A 454 -4.28 -12.96 3.11
N CYS A 455 -3.14 -12.74 2.45
CA CYS A 455 -2.07 -13.71 2.29
C CYS A 455 -1.22 -13.87 3.57
N GLY A 456 -1.28 -12.93 4.50
CA GLY A 456 -0.33 -12.81 5.61
C GLY A 456 1.11 -12.76 5.10
N PHE A 457 1.32 -12.04 3.99
CA PHE A 457 2.57 -12.01 3.25
C PHE A 457 3.52 -10.96 3.83
N GLU A 458 4.73 -11.40 4.16
CA GLU A 458 5.86 -10.56 4.51
C GLU A 458 7.05 -10.90 3.62
N TYR A 459 7.82 -9.90 3.23
CA TYR A 459 9.00 -10.07 2.38
C TYR A 459 10.08 -9.06 2.72
N HIS A 460 11.33 -9.53 2.80
CA HIS A 460 12.50 -8.69 2.98
C HIS A 460 13.65 -9.24 2.12
N GLY A 461 13.78 -8.75 0.91
CA GLY A 461 14.73 -9.26 -0.07
C GLY A 461 16.19 -9.24 0.40
N PRO A 462 16.74 -8.13 0.95
CA PRO A 462 18.11 -8.09 1.46
C PRO A 462 18.41 -9.12 2.56
N LYS A 463 17.39 -9.49 3.37
CA LYS A 463 17.53 -10.56 4.38
C LYS A 463 17.25 -11.96 3.81
N GLY A 464 16.76 -12.04 2.57
CA GLY A 464 16.27 -13.30 2.02
C GLY A 464 15.11 -13.91 2.80
N TYR A 465 14.26 -13.05 3.38
CA TYR A 465 13.13 -13.46 4.22
C TYR A 465 11.80 -13.39 3.47
N MET A 466 11.00 -14.43 3.62
CA MET A 466 9.62 -14.49 3.12
C MET A 466 8.73 -15.25 4.09
N ARG A 467 7.49 -14.76 4.28
CA ARG A 467 6.50 -15.38 5.16
C ARG A 467 5.13 -15.40 4.52
N PHE A 468 4.38 -16.47 4.81
CA PHE A 468 2.95 -16.57 4.57
C PHE A 468 2.20 -17.03 5.83
N ALA A 469 1.13 -16.31 6.15
CA ALA A 469 0.21 -16.63 7.25
C ALA A 469 -1.24 -16.27 6.83
N PRO A 470 -1.84 -17.05 5.91
CA PRO A 470 -3.12 -16.72 5.32
C PRO A 470 -4.21 -16.46 6.35
N LYS A 471 -4.97 -15.38 6.15
CA LYS A 471 -6.11 -15.00 7.01
C LYS A 471 -7.44 -15.56 6.50
N MET A 472 -7.46 -16.03 5.24
CA MET A 472 -8.62 -16.60 4.58
C MET A 472 -8.28 -17.99 4.06
N GLY A 473 -9.11 -19.00 4.38
CA GLY A 473 -8.98 -20.35 3.82
C GLY A 473 -7.64 -21.03 4.07
N ALA A 474 -7.03 -20.83 5.25
CA ALA A 474 -5.70 -21.31 5.59
C ALA A 474 -5.52 -22.82 5.40
N ASP A 475 -6.61 -23.62 5.51
CA ASP A 475 -6.57 -25.07 5.32
C ASP A 475 -6.33 -25.49 3.87
N ASN A 476 -6.75 -24.66 2.91
CA ASN A 476 -6.53 -24.90 1.49
C ASN A 476 -6.35 -23.56 0.77
N PHE A 477 -5.18 -22.97 0.95
CA PHE A 477 -4.87 -21.64 0.45
C PHE A 477 -3.99 -21.70 -0.80
N LYS A 478 -4.25 -20.80 -1.75
CA LYS A 478 -3.38 -20.51 -2.89
C LYS A 478 -3.55 -19.05 -3.30
N ALA A 479 -2.45 -18.33 -3.46
CA ALA A 479 -2.47 -16.97 -3.95
C ALA A 479 -1.16 -16.59 -4.66
N PRO A 480 -1.18 -15.59 -5.57
CA PRO A 480 0.03 -15.04 -6.16
C PRO A 480 0.85 -14.25 -5.13
N PHE A 481 2.13 -14.07 -5.44
CA PHE A 481 3.03 -13.14 -4.74
C PHE A 481 3.95 -12.43 -5.71
N THR A 482 4.48 -11.28 -5.29
CA THR A 482 5.54 -10.54 -5.96
C THR A 482 6.71 -10.33 -5.02
N ALA A 483 7.94 -10.40 -5.56
CA ALA A 483 9.20 -10.20 -4.85
C ALA A 483 10.11 -9.25 -5.65
N ALA A 484 11.28 -8.94 -5.13
CA ALA A 484 12.21 -7.99 -5.74
C ALA A 484 12.62 -8.33 -7.19
N SER A 485 12.78 -9.61 -7.49
CA SER A 485 13.30 -10.09 -8.78
C SER A 485 12.46 -11.19 -9.43
N GLY A 486 11.27 -11.46 -8.91
CA GLY A 486 10.40 -12.50 -9.46
C GLY A 486 9.00 -12.48 -8.87
N TRP A 487 8.13 -13.30 -9.45
CA TRP A 487 6.78 -13.51 -8.97
C TRP A 487 6.32 -14.95 -9.22
N GLY A 488 5.30 -15.36 -8.51
CA GLY A 488 4.78 -16.71 -8.60
C GLY A 488 3.57 -16.94 -7.73
N SER A 489 3.37 -18.14 -7.23
CA SER A 489 2.29 -18.51 -6.33
C SER A 489 2.79 -19.25 -5.10
N TYR A 490 2.13 -18.98 -3.99
CA TYR A 490 2.24 -19.79 -2.79
C TYR A 490 0.95 -20.58 -2.61
N SER A 491 1.08 -21.85 -2.19
CA SER A 491 -0.06 -22.67 -1.79
C SER A 491 0.26 -23.46 -0.54
N GLN A 492 -0.78 -23.69 0.28
CA GLN A 492 -0.71 -24.61 1.41
C GLN A 492 -1.98 -25.43 1.53
N LYS A 493 -1.82 -26.67 2.01
CA LYS A 493 -2.90 -27.55 2.45
C LYS A 493 -2.61 -28.02 3.86
N PHE A 494 -3.60 -27.92 4.71
CA PHE A 494 -3.53 -28.37 6.08
C PHE A 494 -4.54 -29.50 6.28
N ASP A 495 -4.05 -30.68 6.60
CA ASP A 495 -4.87 -31.85 6.92
C ASP A 495 -4.48 -32.38 8.30
N LYS A 496 -5.38 -32.21 9.29
CA LYS A 496 -5.20 -32.61 10.69
C LYS A 496 -3.95 -31.98 11.31
N GLN A 497 -2.79 -32.66 11.20
CA GLN A 497 -1.52 -32.21 11.75
C GLN A 497 -0.44 -32.05 10.67
N HIS A 498 -0.78 -32.25 9.41
CA HIS A 498 0.15 -32.14 8.30
C HIS A 498 -0.06 -30.88 7.50
N LEU A 499 1.01 -30.13 7.31
CA LEU A 499 1.06 -28.97 6.43
C LEU A 499 1.90 -29.31 5.20
N ASP A 500 1.30 -29.20 4.01
CA ASP A 500 1.95 -29.25 2.71
C ASP A 500 1.97 -27.85 2.10
N ALA A 501 3.13 -27.23 2.00
CA ALA A 501 3.29 -25.86 1.50
C ALA A 501 4.23 -25.83 0.29
N LYS A 502 3.88 -25.04 -0.74
CA LYS A 502 4.64 -24.91 -1.99
C LYS A 502 4.78 -23.45 -2.38
N LEU A 503 6.01 -23.04 -2.67
CA LEU A 503 6.34 -21.78 -3.29
C LEU A 503 6.82 -22.05 -4.72
N THR A 504 6.05 -21.66 -5.72
CA THR A 504 6.39 -21.84 -7.14
C THR A 504 6.70 -20.49 -7.77
N VAL A 505 7.87 -20.33 -8.38
CA VAL A 505 8.26 -19.11 -9.09
C VAL A 505 7.82 -19.24 -10.55
N ALA A 506 6.94 -18.36 -11.00
CA ALA A 506 6.44 -18.35 -12.38
C ALA A 506 7.33 -17.52 -13.31
N TYR A 507 8.02 -16.49 -12.78
CA TYR A 507 8.93 -15.63 -13.54
C TYR A 507 10.04 -15.09 -12.64
N GLY A 508 11.25 -14.97 -13.17
CA GLY A 508 12.41 -14.44 -12.47
C GLY A 508 12.98 -15.41 -11.44
N SER A 509 13.34 -14.91 -10.27
CA SER A 509 13.90 -15.70 -9.19
C SER A 509 13.56 -15.13 -7.83
N VAL A 510 13.59 -15.99 -6.80
CA VAL A 510 13.44 -15.58 -5.39
C VAL A 510 14.62 -16.16 -4.60
N ALA A 511 15.41 -15.30 -3.97
CA ALA A 511 16.48 -15.70 -3.05
C ALA A 511 15.91 -15.79 -1.63
N LEU A 512 16.19 -16.90 -0.94
CA LEU A 512 15.70 -17.17 0.40
C LEU A 512 16.84 -17.63 1.33
N GLN A 513 16.98 -16.95 2.46
CA GLN A 513 17.75 -17.38 3.62
C GLN A 513 16.82 -17.95 4.68
N GLU A 514 15.59 -17.41 4.78
CA GLU A 514 14.57 -17.85 5.71
C GLU A 514 13.20 -17.87 5.05
N PHE A 515 12.42 -18.86 5.40
CA PHE A 515 11.03 -18.98 5.00
C PHE A 515 10.16 -19.28 6.21
N SER A 516 9.18 -18.41 6.49
CA SER A 516 8.28 -18.56 7.62
C SER A 516 6.86 -18.91 7.17
N LEU A 517 6.19 -19.71 7.97
CA LEU A 517 4.78 -20.05 7.78
C LEU A 517 4.08 -20.24 9.11
N GLN A 518 2.75 -20.09 9.10
CA GLN A 518 1.94 -20.29 10.27
C GLN A 518 1.64 -21.78 10.48
N TYR A 519 1.95 -22.29 11.66
CA TYR A 519 1.67 -23.66 12.08
C TYR A 519 1.49 -23.74 13.58
N ALA A 520 0.25 -23.96 14.02
CA ALA A 520 -0.11 -23.90 15.43
C ALA A 520 0.31 -25.14 16.26
N ASN A 521 0.50 -26.30 15.59
CA ASN A 521 0.89 -27.51 16.29
C ASN A 521 2.41 -27.55 16.48
N LYS A 522 2.87 -28.42 17.40
CA LYS A 522 4.31 -28.58 17.65
C LYS A 522 5.01 -29.15 16.40
N VAL A 523 5.97 -28.41 15.87
CA VAL A 523 6.83 -28.87 14.78
C VAL A 523 7.82 -29.90 15.32
N THR A 524 7.88 -31.06 14.69
CA THR A 524 8.86 -32.10 15.03
C THR A 524 10.06 -32.09 14.09
N ARG A 525 9.81 -32.09 12.78
CA ARG A 525 10.86 -32.04 11.75
C ARG A 525 10.29 -31.62 10.40
N PRO A 526 10.48 -30.37 9.97
CA PRO A 526 10.11 -29.98 8.64
C PRO A 526 11.01 -30.64 7.59
N VAL A 527 10.43 -31.04 6.47
CA VAL A 527 11.18 -31.54 5.31
C VAL A 527 11.05 -30.51 4.19
N VAL A 528 12.20 -30.05 3.71
CA VAL A 528 12.26 -29.04 2.65
C VAL A 528 12.90 -29.63 1.40
N LYS A 529 12.25 -29.47 0.25
CA LYS A 529 12.73 -29.93 -1.04
C LYS A 529 12.68 -28.82 -2.07
N LEU A 530 13.72 -28.71 -2.89
CA LEU A 530 13.73 -27.88 -4.11
C LEU A 530 13.82 -28.84 -5.30
N GLU A 531 12.83 -28.82 -6.18
CA GLU A 531 12.74 -29.76 -7.32
C GLU A 531 12.93 -31.22 -6.90
N GLY A 532 12.29 -31.63 -5.80
CA GLY A 532 12.36 -32.99 -5.26
C GLY A 532 13.62 -33.31 -4.46
N LYS A 533 14.68 -32.49 -4.52
CA LYS A 533 15.93 -32.70 -3.77
C LYS A 533 15.83 -32.08 -2.38
N ILE A 534 16.19 -32.85 -1.34
CA ILE A 534 16.18 -32.37 0.04
C ILE A 534 17.22 -31.26 0.21
N ILE A 535 16.77 -30.13 0.80
CA ILE A 535 17.60 -28.99 1.16
C ILE A 535 17.87 -29.03 2.67
N PRO A 536 19.13 -29.08 3.11
CA PRO A 536 19.48 -28.97 4.52
C PRO A 536 18.99 -27.66 5.12
N SER A 537 18.21 -27.76 6.17
CA SER A 537 17.65 -26.60 6.87
C SER A 537 17.54 -26.86 8.37
N THR A 538 17.51 -25.79 9.14
CA THR A 538 17.12 -25.76 10.54
C THR A 538 15.76 -25.08 10.68
N PHE A 539 15.13 -25.18 11.85
CA PHE A 539 13.89 -24.48 12.10
C PHE A 539 13.82 -23.96 13.52
N LYS A 540 13.02 -22.92 13.70
CA LYS A 540 12.64 -22.34 15.00
C LYS A 540 11.12 -22.15 15.00
N GLN A 541 10.48 -22.52 16.10
CA GLN A 541 9.05 -22.26 16.31
C GLN A 541 8.87 -21.27 17.46
N GLU A 542 8.14 -20.20 17.21
CA GLU A 542 7.75 -19.18 18.19
C GLU A 542 6.23 -18.99 18.10
N GLY A 543 5.53 -19.49 19.12
CA GLY A 543 4.07 -19.55 19.07
C GLY A 543 3.58 -20.40 17.90
N ASP A 544 2.78 -19.83 17.05
CA ASP A 544 2.25 -20.43 15.82
C ASP A 544 3.10 -20.14 14.57
N ASN A 545 4.23 -19.48 14.72
CA ASN A 545 5.14 -19.16 13.62
C ASN A 545 6.30 -20.16 13.56
N CYS A 546 6.43 -20.86 12.44
CA CYS A 546 7.54 -21.76 12.14
C CYS A 546 8.45 -21.12 11.08
N THR A 547 9.68 -20.76 11.48
CA THR A 547 10.69 -20.20 10.58
C THR A 547 11.72 -21.28 10.24
N ILE A 548 11.89 -21.53 8.96
CA ILE A 548 12.87 -22.45 8.37
C ILE A 548 14.04 -21.61 7.88
N SER A 549 15.26 -21.94 8.35
CA SER A 549 16.49 -21.25 7.96
C SER A 549 17.39 -22.18 7.14
N PHE A 550 17.93 -21.68 6.05
CA PHE A 550 18.85 -22.39 5.16
C PHE A 550 20.31 -22.10 5.55
N LYS A 551 21.16 -23.12 5.51
CA LYS A 551 22.60 -22.95 5.82
C LYS A 551 23.26 -21.91 4.89
N ASN A 552 22.91 -21.95 3.60
CA ASN A 552 23.28 -20.98 2.58
C ASN A 552 22.01 -20.48 1.90
N PRO A 553 21.97 -19.23 1.43
CA PRO A 553 20.82 -18.76 0.65
C PRO A 553 20.53 -19.70 -0.53
N ILE A 554 19.27 -20.00 -0.74
CA ILE A 554 18.79 -20.76 -1.90
C ILE A 554 18.15 -19.82 -2.91
N ALA A 555 18.23 -20.14 -4.19
CA ALA A 555 17.51 -19.45 -5.25
C ALA A 555 16.44 -20.38 -5.83
N VAL A 556 15.19 -19.96 -5.78
CA VAL A 556 14.09 -20.61 -6.49
C VAL A 556 13.94 -19.90 -7.82
N LEU A 557 14.23 -20.58 -8.92
CA LEU A 557 14.24 -20.02 -10.28
C LEU A 557 12.88 -20.21 -10.97
N THR A 558 12.71 -19.57 -12.12
CA THR A 558 11.51 -19.71 -12.97
C THR A 558 11.16 -21.19 -13.18
N ASN A 559 9.90 -21.53 -12.96
CA ASN A 559 9.30 -22.87 -13.02
C ASN A 559 9.80 -23.85 -11.95
N GLN A 560 10.56 -23.40 -10.96
CA GLN A 560 10.95 -24.25 -9.83
C GLN A 560 9.96 -24.10 -8.67
N THR A 561 9.89 -25.16 -7.85
CA THR A 561 9.03 -25.23 -6.67
C THR A 561 9.84 -25.62 -5.43
N LEU A 562 9.79 -24.75 -4.42
CA LEU A 562 10.20 -25.08 -3.05
C LEU A 562 9.00 -25.74 -2.36
N HIS A 563 9.18 -26.97 -1.88
CA HIS A 563 8.16 -27.77 -1.23
C HIS A 563 8.53 -27.99 0.24
N ILE A 564 7.64 -27.68 1.14
CA ILE A 564 7.81 -27.78 2.60
C ILE A 564 6.70 -28.65 3.15
N THR A 565 7.05 -29.65 3.94
CA THR A 565 6.10 -30.51 4.67
C THR A 565 6.43 -30.49 6.16
N ILE A 566 5.41 -30.31 6.98
CA ILE A 566 5.48 -30.35 8.45
C ILE A 566 4.49 -31.38 8.96
#